data_b0cd4024bdfb339ba80383b90bd22c03
#
_entry.id   b0cd4024bdfb339ba80383b90bd22c03
#
_cell.length_a   1.000
_cell.length_b   1.000
_cell.length_c   1.000
_cell.angle_alpha   90.00
_cell.angle_beta   90.00
_cell.angle_gamma   90.00
#
_symmetry.space_group_name_H-M   'P 1'
#
loop_
_entity.id
_entity.type
_entity.pdbx_description
1 polymer ?
#
loop_
_entity_poly.entity_id
_entity_poly.type
_entity_poly.pdbx_seq_one_letter_code
_entity_poly.pdbx_strand_id
1 'polypeptide(L)'
;CYNETMSDPLQGDPLDADVTPHDSTISPGATGPGVTTPYLDSLNEAQRAAVEALDGPVLVLAGAGTGKTRVLTTRLAHLLHQGRARPYQILAVTFTNKAAREMRDRVESQIGGAVEGLWLGTFHALGARILRRHAEVVGLRTDFTILDTDDQIRLLKQHLQAENIDEKRWPARALSGLIQRWKDKGLTPEKVSAGNAGDFANGRAVALYADYQERLQTLNAADFGDLLLHCLTVFTEAPD
;
A
#
# COMPACT_ATOMS: atom_id res chain seq x y z
N CYS A 1 2.71 14.74 -17.93
CA CYS A 1 1.35 15.24 -17.74
C CYS A 1 0.63 14.27 -16.78
N TYR A 2 0.83 14.45 -15.48
CA TYR A 2 0.03 13.83 -14.43
C TYR A 2 -0.40 14.98 -13.54
N ASN A 3 -1.52 15.60 -13.89
CA ASN A 3 -2.20 16.60 -13.07
C ASN A 3 -3.62 16.07 -12.86
N GLU A 4 -3.76 15.02 -12.07
CA GLU A 4 -5.02 14.72 -11.40
C GLU A 4 -4.88 15.24 -9.97
N THR A 5 -5.74 16.17 -9.62
CA THR A 5 -5.94 16.69 -8.27
C THR A 5 -6.09 15.50 -7.32
N MET A 6 -5.00 15.17 -6.61
CA MET A 6 -5.02 14.22 -5.51
C MET A 6 -5.84 14.84 -4.39
N SER A 7 -7.13 14.51 -4.34
CA SER A 7 -7.90 14.63 -3.11
C SER A 7 -7.17 13.81 -2.05
N ASP A 8 -6.94 14.40 -0.89
CA ASP A 8 -6.31 13.77 0.27
C ASP A 8 -6.95 12.39 0.52
N PRO A 9 -6.22 11.27 0.35
CA PRO A 9 -6.79 9.93 0.52
C PRO A 9 -7.11 9.58 1.97
N LEU A 10 -6.87 10.52 2.91
CA LEU A 10 -6.97 10.27 4.35
C LEU A 10 -8.07 11.10 5.05
N GLN A 11 -8.81 11.96 4.33
CA GLN A 11 -9.97 12.62 4.92
C GLN A 11 -11.18 11.67 4.91
N GLY A 12 -11.44 11.05 6.06
CA GLY A 12 -12.76 10.52 6.41
C GLY A 12 -13.16 9.20 5.76
N ASP A 13 -12.25 8.24 5.61
CA ASP A 13 -12.66 6.87 5.33
C ASP A 13 -13.20 6.24 6.64
N PRO A 14 -14.45 5.72 6.66
CA PRO A 14 -15.05 5.09 7.85
C PRO A 14 -14.33 3.84 8.35
N LEU A 15 -13.15 3.54 7.82
CA LEU A 15 -12.32 2.39 8.21
C LEU A 15 -11.44 2.62 9.45
N ASP A 16 -11.43 3.85 10.02
CA ASP A 16 -10.71 4.17 11.27
C ASP A 16 -11.51 3.80 12.55
N ALA A 17 -12.65 3.11 12.43
CA ALA A 17 -13.34 2.58 13.58
C ALA A 17 -12.51 1.47 14.22
N ASP A 18 -12.15 1.69 15.45
CA ASP A 18 -11.47 0.80 16.39
C ASP A 18 -12.14 -0.59 16.35
N VAL A 19 -11.51 -1.55 15.64
CA VAL A 19 -12.00 -2.92 15.55
C VAL A 19 -11.57 -3.64 16.81
N THR A 20 -12.33 -3.45 17.89
CA THR A 20 -12.39 -4.45 18.94
C THR A 20 -12.93 -5.74 18.32
N PRO A 21 -12.41 -6.91 18.65
CA PRO A 21 -12.91 -8.17 18.11
C PRO A 21 -14.31 -8.45 18.66
N HIS A 22 -15.34 -7.91 17.99
CA HIS A 22 -16.69 -8.38 18.21
C HIS A 22 -16.83 -9.73 17.51
N ASP A 23 -17.05 -10.73 18.33
CA ASP A 23 -17.43 -12.09 17.95
C ASP A 23 -18.81 -12.07 17.25
N SER A 24 -18.82 -11.66 16.00
CA SER A 24 -19.96 -11.88 15.10
C SER A 24 -19.76 -13.24 14.44
N THR A 25 -20.27 -14.26 15.08
CA THR A 25 -20.46 -15.60 14.56
C THR A 25 -21.25 -15.52 13.25
N ILE A 26 -20.53 -15.44 12.13
CA ILE A 26 -21.08 -15.92 10.86
C ILE A 26 -21.16 -17.44 11.03
N SER A 27 -22.34 -17.95 11.23
CA SER A 27 -22.60 -19.39 11.28
C SER A 27 -21.95 -20.04 10.06
N PRO A 28 -21.12 -21.10 10.22
CA PRO A 28 -20.58 -21.81 9.07
C PRO A 28 -21.77 -22.35 8.26
N GLY A 29 -21.99 -21.76 7.07
CA GLY A 29 -22.99 -22.23 6.14
C GLY A 29 -22.74 -23.69 5.82
N ALA A 30 -23.75 -24.52 6.04
CA ALA A 30 -23.74 -25.94 5.82
C ALA A 30 -23.20 -26.28 4.41
N THR A 31 -22.10 -26.99 4.34
CA THR A 31 -21.63 -27.68 3.13
C THR A 31 -22.59 -28.84 2.83
N GLY A 32 -23.72 -28.53 2.19
CA GLY A 32 -24.61 -29.51 1.56
C GLY A 32 -24.30 -29.58 0.06
N PRO A 33 -24.42 -30.74 -0.60
CA PRO A 33 -24.27 -30.85 -2.04
C PRO A 33 -25.43 -30.11 -2.71
N GLY A 34 -25.15 -28.96 -3.36
CA GLY A 34 -26.17 -28.25 -4.14
C GLY A 34 -26.24 -26.74 -3.94
N VAL A 35 -25.26 -26.10 -3.29
CA VAL A 35 -25.22 -24.64 -3.28
C VAL A 35 -24.85 -24.14 -4.68
N THR A 36 -25.88 -23.70 -5.41
CA THR A 36 -25.69 -22.98 -6.67
C THR A 36 -24.89 -21.73 -6.38
N THR A 37 -23.74 -21.60 -7.04
CA THR A 37 -22.86 -20.41 -6.95
C THR A 37 -23.02 -19.57 -8.21
N PRO A 38 -24.10 -18.75 -8.31
CA PRO A 38 -24.46 -18.06 -9.56
C PRO A 38 -23.37 -17.15 -10.09
N TYR A 39 -22.47 -16.70 -9.20
CA TYR A 39 -21.33 -15.88 -9.59
C TYR A 39 -20.26 -16.64 -10.40
N LEU A 40 -20.26 -17.98 -10.36
CA LEU A 40 -19.35 -18.82 -11.17
C LEU A 40 -19.92 -19.08 -12.57
N ASP A 41 -21.24 -19.07 -12.76
CA ASP A 41 -21.91 -19.43 -14.03
C ASP A 41 -21.59 -18.46 -15.16
N SER A 42 -21.19 -17.24 -14.81
CA SER A 42 -20.84 -16.20 -15.77
C SER A 42 -19.35 -16.19 -16.17
N LEU A 43 -18.55 -17.14 -15.67
CA LEU A 43 -17.12 -17.27 -15.97
C LEU A 43 -16.92 -18.26 -17.11
N ASN A 44 -15.92 -17.99 -17.97
CA ASN A 44 -15.43 -19.02 -18.89
C ASN A 44 -14.58 -20.04 -18.12
N GLU A 45 -14.26 -21.16 -18.79
CA GLU A 45 -13.54 -22.28 -18.18
C GLU A 45 -12.19 -21.87 -17.53
N ALA A 46 -11.37 -21.07 -18.23
CA ALA A 46 -10.10 -20.60 -17.71
C ALA A 46 -10.25 -19.64 -16.51
N GLN A 47 -11.25 -18.76 -16.56
CA GLN A 47 -11.57 -17.87 -15.45
C GLN A 47 -12.07 -18.66 -14.23
N ARG A 48 -12.93 -19.66 -14.45
CA ARG A 48 -13.47 -20.53 -13.42
C ARG A 48 -12.34 -21.34 -12.76
N ALA A 49 -11.48 -21.95 -13.54
CA ALA A 49 -10.33 -22.68 -13.02
C ALA A 49 -9.41 -21.79 -12.13
N ALA A 50 -9.19 -20.52 -12.52
CA ALA A 50 -8.42 -19.57 -11.72
C ALA A 50 -9.13 -19.16 -10.41
N VAL A 51 -10.46 -19.10 -10.39
CA VAL A 51 -11.25 -18.81 -9.19
C VAL A 51 -11.27 -19.99 -8.22
N GLU A 52 -11.45 -21.20 -8.72
CA GLU A 52 -11.55 -22.43 -7.94
C GLU A 52 -10.21 -22.96 -7.43
N ALA A 53 -9.07 -22.53 -8.00
CA ALA A 53 -7.73 -22.88 -7.52
C ALA A 53 -7.40 -22.15 -6.22
N LEU A 54 -7.93 -22.61 -5.08
CA LEU A 54 -7.83 -21.92 -3.80
C LEU A 54 -6.53 -22.21 -3.04
N ASP A 55 -5.86 -23.30 -3.32
CA ASP A 55 -4.65 -23.74 -2.62
C ASP A 55 -3.39 -23.35 -3.41
N GLY A 56 -2.39 -22.83 -2.69
CA GLY A 56 -1.09 -22.47 -3.24
C GLY A 56 -1.06 -21.20 -4.09
N PRO A 57 0.12 -20.82 -4.61
CA PRO A 57 0.31 -19.66 -5.46
C PRO A 57 -0.36 -19.85 -6.83
N VAL A 58 -1.10 -18.84 -7.28
CA VAL A 58 -1.76 -18.84 -8.60
C VAL A 58 -1.34 -17.62 -9.39
N LEU A 59 -0.78 -17.82 -10.58
CA LEU A 59 -0.46 -16.78 -11.54
C LEU A 59 -1.49 -16.79 -12.66
N VAL A 60 -2.18 -15.66 -12.85
CA VAL A 60 -3.14 -15.45 -13.96
C VAL A 60 -2.57 -14.49 -14.98
N LEU A 61 -2.22 -14.99 -16.16
CA LEU A 61 -1.77 -14.19 -17.28
C LEU A 61 -2.95 -13.87 -18.20
N ALA A 62 -3.27 -12.59 -18.33
CA ALA A 62 -4.46 -12.18 -19.07
C ALA A 62 -4.26 -10.83 -19.76
N GLY A 63 -4.69 -10.72 -21.03
CA GLY A 63 -4.64 -9.50 -21.82
C GLY A 63 -5.59 -8.40 -21.34
N ALA A 64 -5.55 -7.23 -21.96
CA ALA A 64 -6.51 -6.17 -21.66
C ALA A 64 -7.93 -6.62 -22.04
N GLY A 65 -8.93 -6.26 -21.22
CA GLY A 65 -10.34 -6.59 -21.48
C GLY A 65 -10.75 -8.05 -21.21
N THR A 66 -9.84 -8.94 -20.84
CA THR A 66 -10.14 -10.38 -20.61
C THR A 66 -10.79 -10.68 -19.25
N GLY A 67 -11.11 -9.65 -18.45
CA GLY A 67 -11.80 -9.83 -17.18
C GLY A 67 -10.92 -10.14 -15.96
N LYS A 68 -9.62 -9.77 -15.98
CA LYS A 68 -8.69 -9.96 -14.83
C LYS A 68 -9.29 -9.54 -13.49
N THR A 69 -9.84 -8.33 -13.44
CA THR A 69 -10.45 -7.81 -12.21
C THR A 69 -11.65 -8.65 -11.79
N ARG A 70 -12.44 -9.13 -12.73
CA ARG A 70 -13.57 -10.01 -12.46
C ARG A 70 -13.10 -11.33 -11.84
N VAL A 71 -12.08 -11.97 -12.41
CA VAL A 71 -11.50 -13.20 -11.85
C VAL A 71 -11.03 -12.96 -10.42
N LEU A 72 -10.30 -11.86 -10.17
CA LEU A 72 -9.78 -11.54 -8.85
C LEU A 72 -10.92 -11.29 -7.83
N THR A 73 -11.90 -10.46 -8.16
CA THR A 73 -13.03 -10.18 -7.25
C THR A 73 -13.88 -11.41 -6.99
N THR A 74 -14.12 -12.23 -8.02
CA THR A 74 -14.86 -13.48 -7.86
C THR A 74 -14.10 -14.51 -7.04
N ARG A 75 -12.76 -14.58 -7.18
CA ARG A 75 -11.91 -15.43 -6.34
C ARG A 75 -11.97 -15.01 -4.87
N LEU A 76 -11.93 -13.70 -4.58
CA LEU A 76 -12.07 -13.18 -3.21
C LEU A 76 -13.42 -13.57 -2.61
N ALA A 77 -14.51 -13.33 -3.35
CA ALA A 77 -15.84 -13.73 -2.93
C ALA A 77 -15.94 -15.25 -2.72
N HIS A 78 -15.34 -16.05 -3.59
CA HIS A 78 -15.34 -17.50 -3.49
C HIS A 78 -14.60 -18.00 -2.25
N LEU A 79 -13.41 -17.42 -1.93
CA LEU A 79 -12.67 -17.71 -0.69
C LEU A 79 -13.52 -17.48 0.56
N LEU A 80 -14.25 -16.35 0.59
CA LEU A 80 -15.12 -15.99 1.71
C LEU A 80 -16.34 -16.92 1.80
N HIS A 81 -17.01 -17.21 0.68
CA HIS A 81 -18.15 -18.14 0.64
C HIS A 81 -17.80 -19.57 1.03
N GLN A 82 -16.60 -20.03 0.65
CA GLN A 82 -16.12 -21.35 1.02
C GLN A 82 -15.59 -21.41 2.46
N GLY A 83 -15.59 -20.28 3.19
CA GLY A 83 -15.03 -20.22 4.55
C GLY A 83 -13.54 -20.52 4.65
N ARG A 84 -12.80 -20.41 3.52
CA ARG A 84 -11.36 -20.70 3.46
C ARG A 84 -10.53 -19.58 4.11
N ALA A 85 -11.08 -18.38 4.18
CA ALA A 85 -10.48 -17.24 4.86
C ALA A 85 -11.57 -16.32 5.41
N ARG A 86 -11.25 -15.65 6.52
CA ARG A 86 -12.06 -14.55 7.04
C ARG A 86 -11.64 -13.23 6.39
N PRO A 87 -12.51 -12.20 6.33
CA PRO A 87 -12.17 -10.92 5.68
C PRO A 87 -10.83 -10.33 6.14
N TYR A 88 -10.56 -10.32 7.44
CA TYR A 88 -9.33 -9.76 8.01
C TYR A 88 -8.05 -10.56 7.68
N GLN A 89 -8.19 -11.77 7.14
CA GLN A 89 -7.06 -12.61 6.68
C GLN A 89 -6.76 -12.40 5.19
N ILE A 90 -7.52 -11.56 4.50
CA ILE A 90 -7.36 -11.32 3.06
C ILE A 90 -6.75 -9.94 2.85
N LEU A 91 -5.61 -9.90 2.16
CA LEU A 91 -4.98 -8.69 1.67
C LEU A 91 -5.09 -8.63 0.15
N ALA A 92 -5.80 -7.63 -0.37
CA ALA A 92 -5.95 -7.38 -1.81
C ALA A 92 -5.41 -5.99 -2.16
N VAL A 93 -4.45 -5.95 -3.06
CA VAL A 93 -3.72 -4.72 -3.39
C VAL A 93 -3.95 -4.33 -4.85
N THR A 94 -4.11 -3.04 -5.09
CA THR A 94 -4.23 -2.47 -6.42
C THR A 94 -3.45 -1.16 -6.54
N PHE A 95 -3.36 -0.59 -7.76
CA PHE A 95 -2.56 0.62 -8.00
C PHE A 95 -3.35 1.92 -7.80
N THR A 96 -4.68 1.91 -7.93
CA THR A 96 -5.49 3.13 -7.86
C THR A 96 -6.64 3.00 -6.87
N ASN A 97 -6.99 4.11 -6.21
CA ASN A 97 -8.12 4.17 -5.29
C ASN A 97 -9.45 3.85 -6.00
N LYS A 98 -9.59 4.25 -7.27
CA LYS A 98 -10.75 3.91 -8.10
C LYS A 98 -10.88 2.39 -8.24
N ALA A 99 -9.80 1.70 -8.63
CA ALA A 99 -9.81 0.24 -8.77
C ALA A 99 -10.08 -0.46 -7.42
N ALA A 100 -9.55 0.07 -6.31
CA ALA A 100 -9.80 -0.46 -4.97
C ALA A 100 -11.30 -0.38 -4.61
N ARG A 101 -11.95 0.76 -4.86
CA ARG A 101 -13.39 0.92 -4.64
C ARG A 101 -14.21 -0.02 -5.52
N GLU A 102 -13.95 -0.05 -6.83
CA GLU A 102 -14.64 -0.95 -7.76
C GLU A 102 -14.49 -2.43 -7.38
N MET A 103 -13.31 -2.83 -6.85
CA MET A 103 -13.10 -4.19 -6.36
C MET A 103 -13.96 -4.47 -5.13
N ARG A 104 -13.99 -3.55 -4.16
CA ARG A 104 -14.81 -3.66 -2.94
C ARG A 104 -16.27 -3.80 -3.29
N ASP A 105 -16.82 -2.89 -4.09
CA ASP A 105 -18.23 -2.89 -4.50
C ASP A 105 -18.63 -4.23 -5.17
N ARG A 106 -17.74 -4.78 -6.00
CA ARG A 106 -17.98 -6.06 -6.67
C ARG A 106 -17.96 -7.24 -5.71
N VAL A 107 -17.01 -7.26 -4.76
CA VAL A 107 -16.92 -8.33 -3.75
C VAL A 107 -18.16 -8.28 -2.87
N GLU A 108 -18.55 -7.12 -2.38
CA GLU A 108 -19.74 -6.91 -1.55
C GLU A 108 -21.03 -7.30 -2.28
N SER A 109 -21.16 -6.94 -3.56
CA SER A 109 -22.28 -7.34 -4.40
C SER A 109 -22.37 -8.86 -4.57
N GLN A 110 -21.26 -9.56 -4.69
CA GLN A 110 -21.22 -11.02 -4.85
C GLN A 110 -21.49 -11.77 -3.54
N ILE A 111 -21.14 -11.18 -2.42
CA ILE A 111 -21.36 -11.76 -1.08
C ILE A 111 -22.75 -11.43 -0.57
N GLY A 112 -23.39 -10.37 -1.09
CA GLY A 112 -24.72 -9.92 -0.67
C GLY A 112 -24.70 -9.05 0.59
N GLY A 113 -23.57 -8.42 0.92
CA GLY A 113 -23.43 -7.52 2.08
C GLY A 113 -22.06 -6.90 2.20
N ALA A 114 -21.92 -5.96 3.12
CA ALA A 114 -20.66 -5.32 3.42
C ALA A 114 -19.63 -6.33 3.95
N VAL A 115 -18.37 -6.19 3.53
CA VAL A 115 -17.28 -7.06 3.96
C VAL A 115 -16.36 -6.25 4.89
N GLU A 116 -16.75 -6.23 6.16
CA GLU A 116 -15.95 -5.56 7.18
C GLU A 116 -14.61 -6.29 7.43
N GLY A 117 -13.57 -5.53 7.70
CA GLY A 117 -12.25 -6.07 8.02
C GLY A 117 -11.39 -6.48 6.84
N LEU A 118 -11.91 -6.47 5.61
CA LEU A 118 -11.13 -6.79 4.41
C LEU A 118 -10.02 -5.74 4.19
N TRP A 119 -8.78 -6.21 4.02
CA TRP A 119 -7.64 -5.35 3.70
C TRP A 119 -7.54 -5.19 2.19
N LEU A 120 -8.33 -4.26 1.64
CA LEU A 120 -8.37 -3.96 0.23
C LEU A 120 -8.09 -2.48 -0.01
N GLY A 121 -7.03 -2.19 -0.77
CA GLY A 121 -6.60 -0.81 -1.01
C GLY A 121 -5.43 -0.71 -1.97
N THR A 122 -4.89 0.51 -2.09
CA THR A 122 -3.62 0.73 -2.80
C THR A 122 -2.44 0.35 -1.89
N PHE A 123 -1.27 0.11 -2.49
CA PHE A 123 -0.04 -0.15 -1.73
C PHE A 123 0.21 0.91 -0.66
N HIS A 124 0.11 2.20 -1.02
CA HIS A 124 0.35 3.30 -0.08
C HIS A 124 -0.71 3.39 1.02
N ALA A 125 -2.00 3.21 0.68
CA ALA A 125 -3.07 3.25 1.67
C ALA A 125 -2.94 2.10 2.70
N LEU A 126 -2.65 0.89 2.21
CA LEU A 126 -2.42 -0.27 3.08
C LEU A 126 -1.11 -0.13 3.87
N GLY A 127 -0.05 0.41 3.25
CA GLY A 127 1.21 0.73 3.92
C GLY A 127 1.00 1.73 5.07
N ALA A 128 0.28 2.81 4.84
CA ALA A 128 -0.07 3.77 5.88
C ALA A 128 -0.86 3.12 7.03
N ARG A 129 -1.83 2.24 6.70
CA ARG A 129 -2.62 1.51 7.71
C ARG A 129 -1.78 0.54 8.53
N ILE A 130 -0.83 -0.17 7.91
CA ILE A 130 0.14 -1.05 8.60
C ILE A 130 1.01 -0.20 9.53
N LEU A 131 1.60 0.89 9.01
CA LEU A 131 2.49 1.75 9.77
C LEU A 131 1.82 2.42 10.96
N ARG A 132 0.55 2.81 10.85
CA ARG A 132 -0.18 3.36 12.00
C ARG A 132 -0.32 2.37 13.15
N ARG A 133 -0.30 1.06 12.87
CA ARG A 133 -0.35 0.01 13.90
C ARG A 133 1.01 -0.35 14.47
N HIS A 134 2.08 -0.12 13.70
CA HIS A 134 3.45 -0.54 14.01
C HIS A 134 4.44 0.63 13.91
N ALA A 135 3.98 1.87 14.11
CA ALA A 135 4.77 3.07 13.93
C ALA A 135 6.05 3.09 14.80
N GLU A 136 5.96 2.56 16.01
CA GLU A 136 7.06 2.52 16.98
C GLU A 136 8.27 1.72 16.46
N VAL A 137 8.04 0.67 15.65
CA VAL A 137 9.12 -0.15 15.06
C VAL A 137 10.05 0.69 14.18
N VAL A 138 9.51 1.75 13.56
CA VAL A 138 10.27 2.65 12.68
C VAL A 138 10.54 4.02 13.31
N GLY A 139 10.38 4.14 14.63
CA GLY A 139 10.65 5.37 15.38
C GLY A 139 9.63 6.50 15.15
N LEU A 140 8.43 6.18 14.68
CA LEU A 140 7.32 7.12 14.52
C LEU A 140 6.26 6.91 15.61
N ARG A 141 5.43 7.93 15.83
CA ARG A 141 4.18 7.78 16.60
C ARG A 141 3.02 7.44 15.66
N THR A 142 1.97 6.85 16.19
CA THR A 142 0.79 6.42 15.40
C THR A 142 0.07 7.57 14.69
N ASP A 143 0.23 8.80 15.19
CA ASP A 143 -0.35 10.04 14.64
C ASP A 143 0.55 10.75 13.62
N PHE A 144 1.55 10.08 13.05
CA PHE A 144 2.48 10.68 12.11
C PHE A 144 1.78 11.35 10.91
N THR A 145 2.36 12.45 10.44
CA THR A 145 1.88 13.18 9.25
C THR A 145 2.48 12.58 7.98
N ILE A 146 1.67 12.46 6.93
CA ILE A 146 2.15 12.06 5.60
C ILE A 146 2.36 13.32 4.79
N LEU A 147 3.61 13.58 4.39
CA LEU A 147 3.97 14.73 3.57
C LEU A 147 3.63 14.47 2.10
N ASP A 148 2.99 15.44 1.47
CA ASP A 148 2.84 15.44 0.03
C ASP A 148 4.13 15.86 -0.69
N THR A 149 4.12 15.83 -2.02
CA THR A 149 5.31 16.16 -2.83
C THR A 149 5.76 17.62 -2.65
N ASP A 150 4.84 18.54 -2.46
CA ASP A 150 5.18 19.97 -2.32
C ASP A 150 5.77 20.25 -0.93
N ASP A 151 5.24 19.63 0.11
CA ASP A 151 5.79 19.69 1.46
C ASP A 151 7.17 19.03 1.54
N GLN A 152 7.36 17.88 0.90
CA GLN A 152 8.66 17.22 0.76
C GLN A 152 9.69 18.14 0.10
N ILE A 153 9.35 18.75 -1.03
CA ILE A 153 10.26 19.66 -1.74
C ILE A 153 10.55 20.90 -0.89
N ARG A 154 9.55 21.44 -0.18
CA ARG A 154 9.74 22.58 0.73
C ARG A 154 10.71 22.26 1.85
N LEU A 155 10.57 21.08 2.47
CA LEU A 155 11.45 20.61 3.52
C LEU A 155 12.90 20.43 3.00
N LEU A 156 13.06 19.81 1.82
CA LEU A 156 14.36 19.64 1.18
C LEU A 156 15.00 20.98 0.79
N LYS A 157 14.25 21.99 0.33
CA LYS A 157 14.77 23.34 0.09
C LYS A 157 15.34 23.98 1.35
N GLN A 158 14.58 23.93 2.44
CA GLN A 158 15.06 24.43 3.73
C GLN A 158 16.34 23.73 4.18
N HIS A 159 16.41 22.43 3.93
CA HIS A 159 17.57 21.63 4.25
C HIS A 159 18.81 22.04 3.42
N LEU A 160 18.66 22.17 2.09
CA LEU A 160 19.74 22.65 1.22
C LEU A 160 20.24 24.04 1.60
N GLN A 161 19.33 24.96 1.98
CA GLN A 161 19.69 26.31 2.46
C GLN A 161 20.48 26.27 3.77
N ALA A 162 20.07 25.43 4.72
CA ALA A 162 20.78 25.26 6.00
C ALA A 162 22.21 24.72 5.79
N GLU A 163 22.40 23.86 4.78
CA GLU A 163 23.67 23.27 4.40
C GLU A 163 24.52 24.15 3.45
N ASN A 164 24.08 25.40 3.17
CA ASN A 164 24.71 26.33 2.24
C ASN A 164 24.92 25.75 0.83
N ILE A 165 23.97 24.92 0.35
CA ILE A 165 23.99 24.34 -0.98
C ILE A 165 23.20 25.20 -1.93
N ASP A 166 23.83 25.62 -3.04
CA ASP A 166 23.19 26.45 -4.07
C ASP A 166 22.07 25.68 -4.79
N GLU A 167 20.82 26.05 -4.51
CA GLU A 167 19.61 25.43 -5.11
C GLU A 167 19.53 25.65 -6.63
N LYS A 168 20.17 26.69 -7.19
CA LYS A 168 20.21 26.89 -8.66
C LYS A 168 21.05 25.82 -9.33
N ARG A 169 22.15 25.42 -8.71
CA ARG A 169 23.03 24.32 -9.20
C ARG A 169 22.50 22.96 -8.82
N TRP A 170 21.92 22.81 -7.63
CA TRP A 170 21.48 21.54 -7.05
C TRP A 170 20.01 21.64 -6.59
N PRO A 171 19.04 21.56 -7.51
CA PRO A 171 17.62 21.76 -7.17
C PRO A 171 17.09 20.72 -6.19
N ALA A 172 16.31 21.14 -5.22
CA ALA A 172 15.66 20.25 -4.24
C ALA A 172 14.81 19.15 -4.92
N ARG A 173 14.18 19.45 -6.05
CA ARG A 173 13.44 18.45 -6.85
C ARG A 173 14.34 17.35 -7.40
N ALA A 174 15.57 17.63 -7.73
CA ALA A 174 16.53 16.61 -8.16
C ALA A 174 16.94 15.70 -7.00
N LEU A 175 17.16 16.28 -5.81
CA LEU A 175 17.43 15.51 -4.59
C LEU A 175 16.23 14.63 -4.21
N SER A 176 15.01 15.17 -4.23
CA SER A 176 13.78 14.41 -4.01
C SER A 176 13.70 13.21 -4.95
N GLY A 177 13.98 13.41 -6.25
CA GLY A 177 13.99 12.32 -7.23
C GLY A 177 15.09 11.26 -7.00
N LEU A 178 16.24 11.65 -6.43
CA LEU A 178 17.30 10.70 -6.01
C LEU A 178 16.82 9.87 -4.81
N ILE A 179 16.34 10.52 -3.77
CA ILE A 179 15.81 9.89 -2.56
C ILE A 179 14.68 8.91 -2.91
N GLN A 180 13.72 9.34 -3.74
CA GLN A 180 12.63 8.48 -4.17
C GLN A 180 13.12 7.20 -4.86
N ARG A 181 14.09 7.31 -5.79
CA ARG A 181 14.67 6.13 -6.45
C ARG A 181 15.38 5.17 -5.49
N TRP A 182 15.98 5.67 -4.42
CA TRP A 182 16.57 4.81 -3.39
C TRP A 182 15.50 4.13 -2.56
N LYS A 183 14.48 4.87 -2.12
CA LYS A 183 13.32 4.32 -1.40
C LYS A 183 12.59 3.26 -2.22
N ASP A 184 12.38 3.49 -3.51
CA ASP A 184 11.76 2.51 -4.45
C ASP A 184 12.56 1.19 -4.57
N LYS A 185 13.87 1.25 -4.29
CA LYS A 185 14.74 0.07 -4.24
C LYS A 185 14.89 -0.53 -2.84
N GLY A 186 14.15 -0.03 -1.85
CA GLY A 186 14.27 -0.46 -0.47
C GLY A 186 15.57 -0.04 0.21
N LEU A 187 16.23 1.03 -0.27
CA LEU A 187 17.50 1.49 0.24
C LEU A 187 17.30 2.62 1.25
N THR A 188 17.63 2.35 2.51
CA THR A 188 17.84 3.37 3.54
C THR A 188 19.18 4.09 3.30
N PRO A 189 19.43 5.28 3.92
CA PRO A 189 20.71 6.00 3.73
C PRO A 189 21.95 5.11 3.91
N GLU A 190 21.93 4.22 4.90
CA GLU A 190 23.03 3.32 5.25
C GLU A 190 23.27 2.23 4.19
N LYS A 191 22.22 1.90 3.42
CA LYS A 191 22.26 0.88 2.37
C LYS A 191 22.61 1.44 0.99
N VAL A 192 22.69 2.77 0.84
CA VAL A 192 23.08 3.38 -0.43
C VAL A 192 24.60 3.23 -0.61
N SER A 193 24.99 2.42 -1.59
CA SER A 193 26.41 2.25 -1.93
C SER A 193 27.01 3.49 -2.61
N ALA A 194 28.32 3.69 -2.48
CA ALA A 194 29.05 4.81 -3.12
C ALA A 194 28.81 4.91 -4.64
N GLY A 195 28.66 3.76 -5.33
CA GLY A 195 28.36 3.73 -6.78
C GLY A 195 26.96 4.23 -7.14
N ASN A 196 26.04 4.26 -6.18
CA ASN A 196 24.67 4.75 -6.36
C ASN A 196 24.47 6.19 -5.83
N ALA A 197 25.48 6.77 -5.17
CA ALA A 197 25.37 8.07 -4.51
C ALA A 197 25.24 9.24 -5.52
N GLY A 198 25.79 9.11 -6.73
CA GLY A 198 25.80 10.18 -7.73
C GLY A 198 26.63 11.40 -7.31
N ASP A 199 26.71 12.39 -8.20
CA ASP A 199 27.52 13.61 -7.99
C ASP A 199 26.73 14.77 -7.35
N PHE A 200 25.50 14.55 -6.93
CA PHE A 200 24.66 15.61 -6.35
C PHE A 200 25.37 16.27 -5.16
N ALA A 201 25.44 17.60 -5.18
CA ALA A 201 26.11 18.41 -4.16
C ALA A 201 27.55 17.93 -3.86
N ASN A 202 28.31 17.57 -4.90
CA ASN A 202 29.66 17.04 -4.81
C ASN A 202 29.74 15.74 -3.99
N GLY A 203 28.82 14.81 -4.22
CA GLY A 203 28.77 13.51 -3.53
C GLY A 203 28.06 13.50 -2.18
N ARG A 204 27.44 14.63 -1.76
CA ARG A 204 26.74 14.74 -0.46
C ARG A 204 25.32 14.18 -0.44
N ALA A 205 24.81 13.63 -1.55
CA ALA A 205 23.41 13.21 -1.65
C ALA A 205 22.98 12.21 -0.58
N VAL A 206 23.87 11.28 -0.20
CA VAL A 206 23.56 10.26 0.83
C VAL A 206 23.48 10.89 2.22
N ALA A 207 24.40 11.80 2.56
CA ALA A 207 24.35 12.53 3.81
C ALA A 207 23.07 13.38 3.90
N LEU A 208 22.73 14.09 2.83
CA LEU A 208 21.48 14.87 2.76
C LEU A 208 20.24 13.98 2.88
N TYR A 209 20.27 12.74 2.40
CA TYR A 209 19.20 11.78 2.60
C TYR A 209 19.10 11.34 4.06
N ALA A 210 20.22 11.06 4.73
CA ALA A 210 20.26 10.72 6.14
C ALA A 210 19.67 11.84 7.02
N ASP A 211 20.15 13.06 6.82
CA ASP A 211 19.66 14.24 7.54
C ASP A 211 18.16 14.52 7.27
N TYR A 212 17.71 14.27 6.04
CA TYR A 212 16.29 14.37 5.68
C TYR A 212 15.44 13.36 6.46
N GLN A 213 15.87 12.10 6.58
CA GLN A 213 15.18 11.07 7.35
C GLN A 213 15.14 11.41 8.85
N GLU A 214 16.23 11.88 9.43
CA GLU A 214 16.27 12.34 10.82
C GLU A 214 15.29 13.50 11.06
N ARG A 215 15.20 14.42 10.11
CA ARG A 215 14.26 15.54 10.18
C ARG A 215 12.81 15.09 10.09
N LEU A 216 12.49 14.10 9.24
CA LEU A 216 11.17 13.49 9.19
C LEU A 216 10.80 12.83 10.51
N GLN A 217 11.69 12.07 11.12
CA GLN A 217 11.47 11.49 12.46
C GLN A 217 11.21 12.56 13.51
N THR A 218 12.02 13.63 13.55
CA THR A 218 11.84 14.75 14.49
C THR A 218 10.47 15.41 14.35
N LEU A 219 9.96 15.53 13.12
CA LEU A 219 8.66 16.09 12.80
C LEU A 219 7.50 15.10 13.01
N ASN A 220 7.81 13.85 13.33
CA ASN A 220 6.86 12.75 13.31
C ASN A 220 6.12 12.69 11.96
N ALA A 221 6.87 12.62 10.87
CA ALA A 221 6.37 12.64 9.52
C ALA A 221 7.01 11.54 8.66
N ALA A 222 6.30 11.14 7.62
CA ALA A 222 6.78 10.23 6.58
C ALA A 222 6.38 10.78 5.20
N ASP A 223 7.19 10.59 4.18
CA ASP A 223 6.77 10.86 2.81
C ASP A 223 6.16 9.61 2.16
N PHE A 224 5.65 9.72 0.92
CA PHE A 224 5.04 8.58 0.23
C PHE A 224 6.01 7.40 0.04
N GLY A 225 7.28 7.66 -0.22
CA GLY A 225 8.29 6.61 -0.36
C GLY A 225 8.53 5.87 0.96
N ASP A 226 8.47 6.59 2.09
CA ASP A 226 8.62 6.02 3.41
C ASP A 226 7.49 5.04 3.76
N LEU A 227 6.27 5.28 3.27
CA LEU A 227 5.15 4.36 3.55
C LEU A 227 5.46 2.93 3.12
N LEU A 228 6.16 2.75 2.00
CA LEU A 228 6.55 1.42 1.52
C LEU A 228 7.88 0.96 2.12
N LEU A 229 8.87 1.86 2.23
CA LEU A 229 10.17 1.55 2.80
C LEU A 229 10.06 1.10 4.27
N HIS A 230 9.29 1.82 5.08
CA HIS A 230 9.05 1.48 6.47
C HIS A 230 8.24 0.19 6.64
N CYS A 231 7.32 -0.12 5.71
CA CYS A 231 6.67 -1.45 5.73
C CYS A 231 7.67 -2.59 5.55
N LEU A 232 8.69 -2.42 4.68
CA LEU A 232 9.75 -3.42 4.55
C LEU A 232 10.52 -3.59 5.86
N THR A 233 10.80 -2.49 6.55
CA THR A 233 11.45 -2.53 7.89
C THR A 233 10.57 -3.27 8.89
N VAL A 234 9.28 -2.93 8.99
CA VAL A 234 8.33 -3.61 9.90
C VAL A 234 8.28 -5.11 9.62
N PHE A 235 8.16 -5.54 8.36
CA PHE A 235 8.13 -6.96 8.01
C PHE A 235 9.44 -7.71 8.27
N THR A 236 10.56 -6.99 8.36
CA THR A 236 11.87 -7.58 8.64
C THR A 236 12.14 -7.67 10.13
N GLU A 237 11.75 -6.64 10.90
CA GLU A 237 12.09 -6.50 12.33
C GLU A 237 11.00 -7.02 13.26
N ALA A 238 9.73 -7.05 12.79
CA ALA A 238 8.58 -7.57 13.52
C ALA A 238 7.78 -8.52 12.61
N PRO A 239 8.30 -9.72 12.32
CA PRO A 239 7.67 -10.67 11.38
C PRO A 239 6.44 -11.39 11.93
N ASP A 240 6.16 -11.30 13.25
CA ASP A 240 5.08 -12.03 13.95
C ASP A 240 3.74 -11.27 13.97
#